data_f1bb43dfe9e46b6d7d57b5cf30b99ee3
#
_entry.id   f1bb43dfe9e46b6d7d57b5cf30b99ee3
#
_cell.length_a   1.000
_cell.length_b   1.000
_cell.length_c   1.000
_cell.angle_alpha   90.00
_cell.angle_beta   90.00
_cell.angle_gamma   90.00
#
_symmetry.space_group_name_H-M   'P 1'
#
loop_
_entity.id
_entity.type
_entity.pdbx_description
1 polymer ?
#
loop_
_entity_poly.entity_id
_entity_poly.type
_entity_poly.pdbx_seq_one_letter_code
_entity_poly.pdbx_strand_id
1 'polypeptide(L)'
;RQRQMCIRDRAKADWEKEKKEVEHVTKLREEIESLNNQIQIAQRNYDLNRAAELQYGKLPQLQKELEEEEERVKAEGHTLVHESVTDEEIAKIISRWTGIPVAKLTESERNKTLHLDKELHKRVVGQDEAVELVSEAIIRSKAGIKDPTKPIGSFLFLGPTGVGKTELAKTLAASLFDNEANMVRIDMSEYMEKHSVARLIGAPPGYVGYDEGGQLTEAVRRKPYSVVLFDEVEKAHPDVFNVLLQVLDDGRITDSKGKTVDFKNTILIMTSNIGSQYLLEGIDEQGNIKPEAQEMVMNELRAHFRPEFLNRLDETIMFKPLTKENIGGIVDLLITDLNKRLADREIEISVTDEAKAFIIDHGYDPIYGARPLKRYLQKNVETLVARLILSDKLGMNQKVTIDVENGELTAR
;
A
#
# COMPACT_ATOMS: atom_id res chain seq x y z
N ARG A 1 -7.48 -28.14 1.38
CA ARG A 1 -8.57 -28.36 2.36
C ARG A 1 -8.03 -28.58 3.78
N GLN A 2 -7.06 -29.46 4.02
CA GLN A 2 -6.47 -29.66 5.36
C GLN A 2 -5.83 -28.39 5.93
N ARG A 3 -5.13 -27.60 5.10
CA ARG A 3 -4.48 -26.34 5.51
C ARG A 3 -5.46 -25.25 5.97
N GLN A 4 -6.55 -25.08 5.24
CA GLN A 4 -7.62 -24.14 5.63
C GLN A 4 -8.30 -24.57 6.94
N MET A 5 -8.34 -25.86 7.21
CA MET A 5 -8.86 -26.40 8.46
C MET A 5 -7.94 -26.07 9.64
N CYS A 6 -6.61 -26.25 9.50
CA CYS A 6 -5.64 -25.92 10.56
C CYS A 6 -5.59 -24.42 10.88
N ILE A 7 -5.64 -23.55 9.87
CA ILE A 7 -5.66 -22.09 10.06
C ILE A 7 -6.95 -21.66 10.78
N ARG A 8 -8.08 -22.22 10.37
CA ARG A 8 -9.37 -21.97 11.03
C ARG A 8 -9.40 -22.46 12.47
N ASP A 9 -8.83 -23.66 12.72
CA ASP A 9 -8.84 -24.27 14.05
C ASP A 9 -7.90 -23.52 15.01
N ARG A 10 -6.74 -23.00 14.51
CA ARG A 10 -5.84 -22.11 15.27
C ARG A 10 -6.53 -20.80 15.58
N ALA A 11 -7.07 -20.09 14.60
CA ALA A 11 -7.80 -18.84 14.80
C ALA A 11 -9.01 -19.00 15.73
N LYS A 12 -9.67 -20.16 15.71
CA LYS A 12 -10.76 -20.47 16.64
C LYS A 12 -10.25 -20.69 18.06
N ALA A 13 -9.11 -21.34 18.22
CA ALA A 13 -8.50 -21.55 19.53
C ALA A 13 -8.04 -20.21 20.15
N ASP A 14 -7.41 -19.34 19.35
CA ASP A 14 -7.01 -17.99 19.77
C ASP A 14 -8.23 -17.15 20.17
N TRP A 15 -9.29 -17.17 19.36
CA TRP A 15 -10.55 -16.49 19.69
C TRP A 15 -11.20 -17.05 20.96
N GLU A 16 -11.23 -18.37 21.17
CA GLU A 16 -11.78 -18.98 22.38
C GLU A 16 -10.95 -18.61 23.63
N LYS A 17 -9.63 -18.44 23.49
CA LYS A 17 -8.75 -17.98 24.56
C LYS A 17 -9.07 -16.53 24.92
N GLU A 18 -9.01 -15.61 23.95
CA GLU A 18 -9.34 -14.19 24.16
C GLU A 18 -10.75 -13.99 24.74
N LYS A 19 -11.73 -14.75 24.23
CA LYS A 19 -13.10 -14.70 24.74
C LYS A 19 -13.22 -15.07 26.22
N LYS A 20 -12.50 -16.12 26.67
CA LYS A 20 -12.50 -16.53 28.07
C LYS A 20 -11.90 -15.48 29.00
N GLU A 21 -10.83 -14.82 28.55
CA GLU A 21 -10.18 -13.77 29.32
C GLU A 21 -11.10 -12.53 29.47
N VAL A 22 -11.78 -12.11 28.39
CA VAL A 22 -12.79 -11.04 28.44
C VAL A 22 -13.99 -11.43 29.32
N GLU A 23 -14.47 -12.68 29.21
CA GLU A 23 -15.56 -13.19 30.07
C GLU A 23 -15.17 -13.18 31.55
N HIS A 24 -13.89 -13.42 31.87
CA HIS A 24 -13.39 -13.40 33.25
C HIS A 24 -13.39 -11.98 33.82
N VAL A 25 -12.88 -10.99 33.05
CA VAL A 25 -12.92 -9.58 33.44
C VAL A 25 -14.36 -9.10 33.65
N THR A 26 -15.27 -9.48 32.75
CA THR A 26 -16.69 -9.13 32.87
C THR A 26 -17.31 -9.70 34.13
N LYS A 27 -17.03 -10.95 34.48
CA LYS A 27 -17.52 -11.55 35.74
C LYS A 27 -16.99 -10.87 36.99
N LEU A 28 -15.70 -10.50 37.02
CA LEU A 28 -15.11 -9.75 38.13
C LEU A 28 -15.81 -8.39 38.32
N ARG A 29 -16.12 -7.71 37.21
CA ARG A 29 -16.90 -6.44 37.27
C ARG A 29 -18.33 -6.64 37.83
N GLU A 30 -19.02 -7.71 37.38
CA GLU A 30 -20.34 -8.06 37.89
C GLU A 30 -20.31 -8.42 39.38
N GLU A 31 -19.27 -9.17 39.82
CA GLU A 31 -19.09 -9.49 41.24
C GLU A 31 -18.83 -8.25 42.10
N ILE A 32 -18.02 -7.31 41.64
CA ILE A 32 -17.76 -6.03 42.28
C ILE A 32 -19.06 -5.20 42.40
N GLU A 33 -19.86 -5.14 41.33
CA GLU A 33 -21.14 -4.43 41.35
C GLU A 33 -22.12 -5.08 42.31
N SER A 34 -22.24 -6.40 42.31
CA SER A 34 -23.05 -7.18 43.26
C SER A 34 -22.61 -6.93 44.70
N LEU A 35 -21.28 -6.89 44.94
CA LEU A 35 -20.72 -6.62 46.25
C LEU A 35 -21.03 -5.21 46.73
N ASN A 36 -20.93 -4.20 45.86
CA ASN A 36 -21.30 -2.82 46.14
C ASN A 36 -22.79 -2.70 46.51
N ASN A 37 -23.66 -3.41 45.79
CA ASN A 37 -25.08 -3.47 46.12
C ASN A 37 -25.32 -4.10 47.51
N GLN A 38 -24.61 -5.18 47.86
CA GLN A 38 -24.68 -5.81 49.18
C GLN A 38 -24.21 -4.87 50.29
N ILE A 39 -23.13 -4.12 50.06
CA ILE A 39 -22.64 -3.09 51.02
C ILE A 39 -23.72 -2.03 51.25
N GLN A 40 -24.37 -1.53 50.21
CA GLN A 40 -25.45 -0.54 50.34
C GLN A 40 -26.64 -1.10 51.10
N ILE A 41 -27.03 -2.35 50.87
CA ILE A 41 -28.13 -3.01 51.59
C ILE A 41 -27.76 -3.18 53.09
N ALA A 42 -26.52 -3.64 53.37
CA ALA A 42 -26.07 -3.77 54.76
C ALA A 42 -26.01 -2.43 55.49
N GLN A 43 -25.58 -1.35 54.84
CA GLN A 43 -25.61 0.01 55.40
C GLN A 43 -27.03 0.50 55.67
N ARG A 44 -27.99 0.26 54.77
CA ARG A 44 -29.40 0.61 54.97
C ARG A 44 -30.07 -0.15 56.13
N ASN A 45 -29.62 -1.38 56.35
CA ASN A 45 -30.12 -2.23 57.42
C ASN A 45 -29.37 -2.00 58.76
N TYR A 46 -28.47 -1.01 58.84
CA TYR A 46 -27.61 -0.71 59.99
C TYR A 46 -26.69 -1.88 60.42
N ASP A 47 -26.45 -2.85 59.54
CA ASP A 47 -25.46 -3.92 59.80
C ASP A 47 -24.04 -3.44 59.41
N LEU A 48 -23.50 -2.58 60.29
CA LEU A 48 -22.22 -1.92 60.07
C LEU A 48 -21.03 -2.92 60.08
N ASN A 49 -21.15 -4.00 60.82
CA ASN A 49 -20.09 -5.02 60.87
C ASN A 49 -19.94 -5.73 59.52
N ARG A 50 -21.06 -6.15 58.93
CA ARG A 50 -21.07 -6.79 57.62
C ARG A 50 -20.71 -5.83 56.51
N ALA A 51 -21.15 -4.58 56.56
CA ALA A 51 -20.73 -3.56 55.61
C ALA A 51 -19.21 -3.32 55.65
N ALA A 52 -18.61 -3.25 56.82
CA ALA A 52 -17.18 -3.08 57.01
C ALA A 52 -16.37 -4.30 56.49
N GLU A 53 -16.82 -5.52 56.78
CA GLU A 53 -16.18 -6.77 56.28
C GLU A 53 -16.15 -6.81 54.74
N LEU A 54 -17.27 -6.46 54.09
CA LEU A 54 -17.37 -6.45 52.64
C LEU A 54 -16.56 -5.29 52.02
N GLN A 55 -16.62 -4.12 52.61
CA GLN A 55 -16.00 -2.89 52.08
C GLN A 55 -14.48 -2.88 52.26
N TYR A 56 -13.97 -3.35 53.39
CA TYR A 56 -12.54 -3.29 53.72
C TYR A 56 -11.83 -4.64 53.54
N GLY A 57 -12.59 -5.73 53.47
CA GLY A 57 -12.03 -7.09 53.26
C GLY A 57 -12.11 -7.56 51.82
N LYS A 58 -13.33 -7.77 51.32
CA LYS A 58 -13.54 -8.41 50.00
C LYS A 58 -13.41 -7.47 48.82
N LEU A 59 -13.93 -6.25 48.90
CA LEU A 59 -13.94 -5.30 47.78
C LEU A 59 -12.51 -4.95 47.29
N PRO A 60 -11.54 -4.62 48.16
CA PRO A 60 -10.20 -4.31 47.74
C PRO A 60 -9.48 -5.50 47.08
N GLN A 61 -9.81 -6.72 47.49
CA GLN A 61 -9.20 -7.95 46.88
C GLN A 61 -9.70 -8.13 45.47
N LEU A 62 -11.02 -8.02 45.23
CA LEU A 62 -11.57 -8.13 43.86
C LEU A 62 -11.15 -6.98 42.96
N GLN A 63 -11.02 -5.77 43.50
CA GLN A 63 -10.51 -4.63 42.74
C GLN A 63 -9.08 -4.81 42.31
N LYS A 64 -8.22 -5.37 43.16
CA LYS A 64 -6.85 -5.68 42.84
C LYS A 64 -6.74 -6.79 41.79
N GLU A 65 -7.55 -7.83 41.91
CA GLU A 65 -7.63 -8.93 40.97
C GLU A 65 -8.10 -8.46 39.58
N LEU A 66 -9.08 -7.55 39.55
CA LEU A 66 -9.54 -6.92 38.30
C LEU A 66 -8.44 -6.08 37.65
N GLU A 67 -7.72 -5.29 38.44
CA GLU A 67 -6.62 -4.45 37.94
C GLU A 67 -5.48 -5.29 37.34
N GLU A 68 -5.09 -6.37 38.04
CA GLU A 68 -4.06 -7.31 37.56
C GLU A 68 -4.48 -8.03 36.26
N GLU A 69 -5.76 -8.43 36.14
CA GLU A 69 -6.26 -9.07 34.91
C GLU A 69 -6.45 -8.04 33.77
N GLU A 70 -6.90 -6.81 34.04
CA GLU A 70 -6.97 -5.75 33.01
C GLU A 70 -5.59 -5.36 32.48
N GLU A 71 -4.57 -5.30 33.33
CA GLU A 71 -3.19 -5.05 32.89
C GLU A 71 -2.65 -6.19 32.05
N ARG A 72 -2.97 -7.42 32.41
CA ARG A 72 -2.57 -8.62 31.65
C ARG A 72 -3.22 -8.68 30.28
N VAL A 73 -4.53 -8.41 30.20
CA VAL A 73 -5.28 -8.32 28.95
C VAL A 73 -4.73 -7.22 28.03
N LYS A 74 -4.36 -6.04 28.59
CA LYS A 74 -3.71 -4.95 27.84
C LYS A 74 -2.31 -5.33 27.34
N ALA A 75 -1.54 -6.07 28.14
CA ALA A 75 -0.19 -6.48 27.78
C ALA A 75 -0.15 -7.56 26.68
N GLU A 76 -1.12 -8.46 26.64
CA GLU A 76 -1.23 -9.53 25.63
C GLU A 76 -1.80 -9.01 24.28
N GLY A 77 -2.40 -7.81 24.22
CA GLY A 77 -2.82 -7.15 22.98
C GLY A 77 -3.87 -7.92 22.19
N HIS A 78 -5.09 -8.04 22.75
CA HIS A 78 -6.20 -8.71 22.07
C HIS A 78 -6.51 -8.09 20.70
N THR A 79 -6.58 -8.90 19.66
CA THR A 79 -6.82 -8.49 18.28
C THR A 79 -8.18 -8.95 17.74
N LEU A 80 -8.81 -9.94 18.36
CA LEU A 80 -10.02 -10.59 17.86
C LEU A 80 -11.29 -10.23 18.66
N VAL A 81 -11.15 -9.89 19.95
CA VAL A 81 -12.29 -9.58 20.83
C VAL A 81 -12.08 -8.21 21.48
N HIS A 82 -12.93 -7.25 21.13
CA HIS A 82 -12.94 -5.90 21.73
C HIS A 82 -14.17 -5.71 22.60
N GLU A 83 -14.00 -5.17 23.81
CA GLU A 83 -15.10 -4.86 24.73
C GLU A 83 -15.92 -3.62 24.35
N SER A 84 -15.32 -2.74 23.55
CA SER A 84 -15.97 -1.50 23.13
C SER A 84 -15.91 -1.34 21.61
N VAL A 85 -17.00 -0.85 21.04
CA VAL A 85 -17.04 -0.44 19.65
C VAL A 85 -16.38 0.92 19.54
N THR A 86 -15.24 0.96 18.85
CA THR A 86 -14.50 2.21 18.61
C THR A 86 -14.93 2.86 17.29
N ASP A 87 -14.67 4.16 17.16
CA ASP A 87 -14.90 4.90 15.91
C ASP A 87 -14.13 4.27 14.73
N GLU A 88 -12.97 3.67 15.02
CA GLU A 88 -12.17 2.95 14.00
C GLU A 88 -12.86 1.69 13.49
N GLU A 89 -13.55 0.95 14.34
CA GLU A 89 -14.29 -0.26 13.94
C GLU A 89 -15.52 0.09 13.10
N ILE A 90 -16.24 1.12 13.52
CA ILE A 90 -17.37 1.65 12.73
C ILE A 90 -16.86 2.15 11.37
N ALA A 91 -15.75 2.88 11.37
CA ALA A 91 -15.12 3.38 10.16
C ALA A 91 -14.69 2.24 9.21
N LYS A 92 -14.12 1.13 9.74
CA LYS A 92 -13.77 -0.07 8.94
C LYS A 92 -15.01 -0.72 8.31
N ILE A 93 -16.13 -0.79 9.03
CA ILE A 93 -17.37 -1.35 8.50
C ILE A 93 -17.93 -0.47 7.39
N ILE A 94 -18.01 0.86 7.63
CA ILE A 94 -18.47 1.83 6.64
C ILE A 94 -17.59 1.80 5.40
N SER A 95 -16.26 1.75 5.58
CA SER A 95 -15.30 1.64 4.49
C SER A 95 -15.54 0.39 3.63
N ARG A 96 -15.81 -0.74 4.26
CA ARG A 96 -16.11 -2.00 3.55
C ARG A 96 -17.41 -1.92 2.74
N TRP A 97 -18.42 -1.20 3.22
CA TRP A 97 -19.71 -1.06 2.53
C TRP A 97 -19.69 -0.01 1.43
N THR A 98 -19.01 1.10 1.66
CA THR A 98 -19.03 2.28 0.78
C THR A 98 -17.85 2.32 -0.18
N GLY A 99 -16.77 1.57 0.10
CA GLY A 99 -15.49 1.69 -0.61
C GLY A 99 -14.71 2.96 -0.25
N ILE A 100 -15.18 3.75 0.73
CA ILE A 100 -14.49 4.93 1.22
C ILE A 100 -13.37 4.47 2.19
N PRO A 101 -12.10 4.79 1.96
CA PRO A 101 -11.01 4.39 2.86
C PRO A 101 -11.24 4.87 4.30
N VAL A 102 -10.99 4.00 5.29
CA VAL A 102 -11.04 4.32 6.74
C VAL A 102 -10.24 5.57 7.02
N ALA A 103 -9.17 5.69 6.30
CA ALA A 103 -8.22 6.75 6.32
C ALA A 103 -8.82 8.17 6.28
N LYS A 104 -9.98 8.42 5.79
CA LYS A 104 -10.67 9.72 5.88
C LYS A 104 -11.34 10.01 7.24
N LEU A 105 -11.33 9.05 8.16
CA LEU A 105 -12.24 9.07 9.32
C LEU A 105 -11.53 9.13 10.68
N THR A 106 -10.18 9.05 10.74
CA THR A 106 -9.46 8.99 12.03
C THR A 106 -8.28 9.96 12.16
N GLU A 107 -7.95 10.33 13.40
CA GLU A 107 -6.81 11.20 13.77
C GLU A 107 -5.44 10.58 13.41
N SER A 108 -5.37 9.25 13.36
CA SER A 108 -4.18 8.47 12.96
C SER A 108 -3.71 8.75 11.52
N GLU A 109 -4.59 9.29 10.67
CA GLU A 109 -4.31 9.67 9.28
C GLU A 109 -3.47 10.90 9.11
N ARG A 110 -3.69 11.91 9.95
CA ARG A 110 -2.85 13.10 9.91
C ARG A 110 -1.39 12.71 10.08
N ASN A 111 -1.13 11.80 11.04
CA ASN A 111 0.22 11.29 11.29
C ASN A 111 0.73 10.41 10.12
N LYS A 112 -0.09 9.57 9.52
CA LYS A 112 0.29 8.79 8.33
C LYS A 112 0.60 9.69 7.13
N THR A 113 -0.21 10.73 6.91
CA THR A 113 0.01 11.68 5.83
C THR A 113 1.27 12.52 6.04
N LEU A 114 1.53 12.96 7.28
CA LEU A 114 2.74 13.71 7.64
C LEU A 114 4.03 12.89 7.49
N HIS A 115 3.95 11.57 7.59
CA HIS A 115 5.08 10.64 7.44
C HIS A 115 4.93 9.74 6.20
N LEU A 116 4.21 10.22 5.18
CA LEU A 116 3.98 9.47 3.94
C LEU A 116 5.30 9.13 3.24
N ASP A 117 6.28 10.02 3.27
CA ASP A 117 7.63 9.81 2.79
C ASP A 117 8.26 8.52 3.34
N LYS A 118 8.20 8.33 4.67
CA LYS A 118 8.73 7.13 5.34
C LYS A 118 7.99 5.85 4.94
N GLU A 119 6.69 5.93 4.77
CA GLU A 119 5.89 4.77 4.32
C GLU A 119 6.23 4.40 2.87
N LEU A 120 6.43 5.38 2.00
CA LEU A 120 6.81 5.15 0.62
C LEU A 120 8.21 4.55 0.51
N HIS A 121 9.18 5.03 1.31
CA HIS A 121 10.55 4.51 1.35
C HIS A 121 10.66 3.06 1.83
N LYS A 122 9.66 2.52 2.53
CA LYS A 122 9.64 1.09 2.88
C LYS A 122 9.63 0.16 1.65
N ARG A 123 9.20 0.66 0.49
CA ARG A 123 9.07 -0.12 -0.75
C ARG A 123 9.76 0.49 -1.95
N VAL A 124 9.99 1.80 -1.93
CA VAL A 124 10.64 2.53 -3.03
C VAL A 124 12.05 2.91 -2.58
N VAL A 125 13.04 2.39 -3.29
CA VAL A 125 14.46 2.57 -2.97
C VAL A 125 15.10 3.53 -3.96
N GLY A 126 15.89 4.47 -3.46
CA GLY A 126 16.77 5.33 -4.26
C GLY A 126 16.06 6.40 -5.10
N GLN A 127 14.84 6.79 -4.72
CA GLN A 127 14.04 7.81 -5.42
C GLN A 127 13.57 8.90 -4.44
N ASP A 128 14.48 9.42 -3.60
CA ASP A 128 14.15 10.31 -2.49
C ASP A 128 13.42 11.56 -2.95
N GLU A 129 13.91 12.23 -3.99
CA GLU A 129 13.30 13.43 -4.57
C GLU A 129 11.88 13.15 -5.11
N ALA A 130 11.68 12.01 -5.77
CA ALA A 130 10.37 11.62 -6.28
C ALA A 130 9.37 11.37 -5.15
N VAL A 131 9.80 10.71 -4.09
CA VAL A 131 9.00 10.44 -2.90
C VAL A 131 8.65 11.74 -2.17
N GLU A 132 9.61 12.65 -2.01
CA GLU A 132 9.41 13.94 -1.36
C GLU A 132 8.38 14.80 -2.11
N LEU A 133 8.58 15.02 -3.43
CA LEU A 133 7.67 15.83 -4.25
C LEU A 133 6.25 15.30 -4.25
N VAL A 134 6.07 13.98 -4.36
CA VAL A 134 4.75 13.35 -4.29
C VAL A 134 4.13 13.53 -2.91
N SER A 135 4.90 13.30 -1.84
CA SER A 135 4.40 13.43 -0.46
C SER A 135 3.96 14.85 -0.15
N GLU A 136 4.75 15.85 -0.54
CA GLU A 136 4.41 17.27 -0.36
C GLU A 136 3.14 17.68 -1.11
N ALA A 137 2.98 17.25 -2.37
CA ALA A 137 1.78 17.54 -3.15
C ALA A 137 0.53 16.93 -2.50
N ILE A 138 0.64 15.72 -1.97
CA ILE A 138 -0.46 15.06 -1.25
C ILE A 138 -0.76 15.77 0.07
N ILE A 139 0.27 16.18 0.83
CA ILE A 139 0.10 16.96 2.07
C ILE A 139 -0.64 18.26 1.78
N ARG A 140 -0.24 19.01 0.74
CA ARG A 140 -0.94 20.24 0.31
C ARG A 140 -2.42 19.99 0.00
N SER A 141 -2.73 18.90 -0.69
CA SER A 141 -4.11 18.53 -1.01
C SER A 141 -4.91 18.12 0.23
N LYS A 142 -4.34 17.31 1.09
CA LYS A 142 -5.00 16.83 2.34
C LYS A 142 -5.19 17.94 3.36
N ALA A 143 -4.31 18.95 3.36
CA ALA A 143 -4.46 20.14 4.20
C ALA A 143 -5.58 21.09 3.71
N GLY A 144 -6.21 20.81 2.56
CA GLY A 144 -7.28 21.64 2.01
C GLY A 144 -6.80 22.96 1.38
N ILE A 145 -5.51 23.09 1.11
CA ILE A 145 -4.92 24.28 0.48
C ILE A 145 -5.09 24.22 -1.04
N LYS A 146 -5.12 23.00 -1.61
CA LYS A 146 -5.34 22.79 -3.05
C LYS A 146 -6.81 23.02 -3.41
N ASP A 147 -7.06 23.41 -4.67
CA ASP A 147 -8.39 23.55 -5.24
C ASP A 147 -9.19 22.24 -5.09
N PRO A 148 -10.34 22.26 -4.36
CA PRO A 148 -11.13 21.05 -4.08
C PRO A 148 -11.85 20.50 -5.31
N THR A 149 -11.86 21.23 -6.42
CA THR A 149 -12.46 20.75 -7.67
C THR A 149 -11.54 19.84 -8.47
N LYS A 150 -10.24 19.82 -8.16
CA LYS A 150 -9.22 19.04 -8.86
C LYS A 150 -8.93 17.70 -8.17
N PRO A 151 -8.30 16.74 -8.87
CA PRO A 151 -7.80 15.50 -8.27
C PRO A 151 -6.85 15.76 -7.09
N ILE A 152 -6.70 14.79 -6.18
CA ILE A 152 -5.78 14.88 -5.02
C ILE A 152 -4.37 15.21 -5.48
N GLY A 153 -3.90 14.55 -6.55
CA GLY A 153 -2.59 14.76 -7.15
C GLY A 153 -2.60 14.38 -8.63
N SER A 154 -1.78 15.07 -9.41
CA SER A 154 -1.56 14.79 -10.82
C SER A 154 -0.08 14.86 -11.15
N PHE A 155 0.53 13.71 -11.49
CA PHE A 155 1.97 13.55 -11.63
C PHE A 155 2.35 12.98 -12.97
N LEU A 156 3.45 13.46 -13.53
CA LEU A 156 4.12 12.86 -14.67
C LEU A 156 5.47 12.31 -14.23
N PHE A 157 5.62 10.98 -14.28
CA PHE A 157 6.84 10.26 -13.91
C PHE A 157 7.68 9.97 -15.14
N LEU A 158 8.84 10.59 -15.23
CA LEU A 158 9.79 10.43 -16.32
C LEU A 158 10.97 9.55 -15.89
N GLY A 159 11.50 8.76 -16.80
CA GLY A 159 12.70 8.00 -16.54
C GLY A 159 12.73 6.61 -17.18
N PRO A 160 13.86 5.92 -17.11
CA PRO A 160 14.03 4.63 -17.73
C PRO A 160 13.11 3.56 -17.16
N THR A 161 13.03 2.43 -17.84
CA THR A 161 12.23 1.29 -17.38
C THR A 161 12.86 0.66 -16.13
N GLY A 162 12.02 0.22 -15.19
CA GLY A 162 12.48 -0.56 -14.02
C GLY A 162 13.09 0.24 -12.88
N VAL A 163 12.93 1.57 -12.84
CA VAL A 163 13.46 2.45 -11.78
C VAL A 163 12.48 2.68 -10.62
N GLY A 164 11.26 2.09 -10.67
CA GLY A 164 10.32 2.16 -9.55
C GLY A 164 9.07 3.02 -9.80
N LYS A 165 8.85 3.60 -10.98
CA LYS A 165 7.66 4.44 -11.29
C LYS A 165 6.33 3.76 -10.91
N THR A 166 6.12 2.54 -11.39
CA THR A 166 4.91 1.76 -11.11
C THR A 166 4.86 1.29 -9.65
N GLU A 167 6.01 1.04 -9.02
CA GLU A 167 6.05 0.63 -7.61
C GLU A 167 5.65 1.77 -6.67
N LEU A 168 6.07 3.01 -6.97
CA LEU A 168 5.62 4.19 -6.25
C LEU A 168 4.09 4.36 -6.34
N ALA A 169 3.50 4.17 -7.54
CA ALA A 169 2.06 4.22 -7.73
C ALA A 169 1.30 3.16 -6.90
N LYS A 170 1.82 1.92 -6.84
CA LYS A 170 1.25 0.84 -6.01
C LYS A 170 1.35 1.15 -4.53
N THR A 171 2.51 1.64 -4.10
CA THR A 171 2.74 1.99 -2.70
C THR A 171 1.83 3.14 -2.26
N LEU A 172 1.61 4.14 -3.12
CA LEU A 172 0.65 5.20 -2.87
C LEU A 172 -0.79 4.67 -2.73
N ALA A 173 -1.21 3.74 -3.59
CA ALA A 173 -2.52 3.12 -3.49
C ALA A 173 -2.67 2.35 -2.16
N ALA A 174 -1.65 1.61 -1.74
CA ALA A 174 -1.64 0.89 -0.48
C ALA A 174 -1.66 1.83 0.73
N SER A 175 -0.86 2.92 0.71
CA SER A 175 -0.72 3.84 1.84
C SER A 175 -1.93 4.77 2.02
N LEU A 176 -2.50 5.27 0.92
CA LEU A 176 -3.57 6.27 0.95
C LEU A 176 -4.98 5.69 0.83
N PHE A 177 -5.10 4.50 0.23
CA PHE A 177 -6.37 3.83 -0.04
C PHE A 177 -6.39 2.40 0.50
N ASP A 178 -5.52 2.08 1.46
CA ASP A 178 -5.45 0.83 2.24
C ASP A 178 -5.23 -0.46 1.43
N ASN A 179 -5.23 -0.41 0.10
CA ASN A 179 -5.04 -1.60 -0.74
C ASN A 179 -4.43 -1.25 -2.10
N GLU A 180 -3.44 -2.04 -2.53
CA GLU A 180 -2.88 -1.95 -3.88
C GLU A 180 -3.92 -2.19 -4.99
N ALA A 181 -4.97 -2.97 -4.71
CA ALA A 181 -6.06 -3.18 -5.65
C ALA A 181 -6.86 -1.91 -5.97
N ASN A 182 -6.69 -0.83 -5.19
CA ASN A 182 -7.24 0.48 -5.47
C ASN A 182 -6.38 1.28 -6.46
N MET A 183 -5.52 0.62 -7.21
CA MET A 183 -4.87 1.15 -8.40
C MET A 183 -5.60 0.69 -9.67
N VAL A 184 -5.97 1.66 -10.50
CA VAL A 184 -6.51 1.45 -11.86
C VAL A 184 -5.35 1.68 -12.82
N ARG A 185 -4.92 0.65 -13.55
CA ARG A 185 -3.84 0.78 -14.54
C ARG A 185 -4.42 0.74 -15.95
N ILE A 186 -4.05 1.71 -16.75
CA ILE A 186 -4.43 1.84 -18.16
C ILE A 186 -3.14 1.96 -18.97
N ASP A 187 -2.91 1.00 -19.87
CA ASP A 187 -1.75 1.01 -20.77
C ASP A 187 -2.09 1.85 -22.00
N MET A 188 -1.37 2.94 -22.19
CA MET A 188 -1.63 3.88 -23.29
C MET A 188 -1.20 3.34 -24.66
N SER A 189 -0.44 2.26 -24.70
CA SER A 189 -0.14 1.57 -25.97
C SER A 189 -1.41 0.96 -26.64
N GLU A 190 -2.46 0.72 -25.86
CA GLU A 190 -3.76 0.29 -26.39
C GLU A 190 -4.60 1.43 -26.99
N TYR A 191 -4.16 2.68 -26.82
CA TYR A 191 -4.88 3.90 -27.19
C TYR A 191 -4.13 4.78 -28.19
N MET A 192 -3.36 4.14 -29.07
CA MET A 192 -2.57 4.80 -30.12
C MET A 192 -3.44 5.33 -31.27
N GLU A 193 -4.64 4.77 -31.46
CA GLU A 193 -5.51 5.12 -32.56
C GLU A 193 -6.69 5.97 -32.09
N LYS A 194 -7.17 6.87 -32.97
CA LYS A 194 -8.26 7.79 -32.63
C LYS A 194 -9.55 7.09 -32.15
N HIS A 195 -9.92 5.98 -32.75
CA HIS A 195 -11.12 5.24 -32.36
C HIS A 195 -10.99 4.55 -31.01
N SER A 196 -9.77 4.27 -30.54
CA SER A 196 -9.56 3.68 -29.22
C SER A 196 -9.84 4.64 -28.08
N VAL A 197 -9.80 5.96 -28.31
CA VAL A 197 -10.15 6.97 -27.30
C VAL A 197 -11.59 6.81 -26.79
N ALA A 198 -12.52 6.41 -27.68
CA ALA A 198 -13.89 6.11 -27.29
C ALA A 198 -13.99 4.94 -26.27
N ARG A 199 -13.01 4.05 -26.20
CA ARG A 199 -12.96 2.99 -25.18
C ARG A 199 -12.67 3.54 -23.79
N LEU A 200 -12.02 4.70 -23.65
CA LEU A 200 -11.74 5.31 -22.34
C LEU A 200 -13.01 5.86 -21.69
N ILE A 201 -13.83 6.57 -22.46
CA ILE A 201 -15.02 7.30 -21.96
C ILE A 201 -16.35 6.67 -22.37
N GLY A 202 -16.30 5.64 -23.20
CA GLY A 202 -17.46 4.94 -23.78
C GLY A 202 -17.72 5.30 -25.23
N ALA A 203 -18.26 4.35 -26.00
CA ALA A 203 -18.66 4.56 -27.40
C ALA A 203 -19.93 5.41 -27.48
N PRO A 204 -20.07 6.28 -28.49
CA PRO A 204 -21.33 6.98 -28.75
C PRO A 204 -22.51 6.04 -29.04
N PRO A 205 -23.76 6.50 -28.87
CA PRO A 205 -24.94 5.71 -29.21
C PRO A 205 -24.89 5.18 -30.65
N GLY A 206 -25.18 3.89 -30.82
CA GLY A 206 -25.17 3.23 -32.13
C GLY A 206 -23.83 2.61 -32.55
N TYR A 207 -22.76 2.79 -31.79
CA TYR A 207 -21.49 2.15 -32.04
C TYR A 207 -21.30 0.89 -31.17
N VAL A 208 -20.50 -0.06 -31.66
CA VAL A 208 -20.12 -1.29 -30.93
C VAL A 208 -19.41 -0.92 -29.63
N GLY A 209 -19.83 -1.52 -28.50
CA GLY A 209 -19.29 -1.23 -27.16
C GLY A 209 -20.02 -0.13 -26.38
N TYR A 210 -21.12 0.43 -26.90
CA TYR A 210 -21.93 1.44 -26.17
C TYR A 210 -22.42 0.94 -24.80
N ASP A 211 -22.87 -0.33 -24.74
CA ASP A 211 -23.40 -0.91 -23.49
C ASP A 211 -22.32 -1.19 -22.44
N GLU A 212 -21.08 -1.40 -22.85
CA GLU A 212 -19.97 -1.74 -21.96
C GLU A 212 -19.49 -0.55 -21.11
N GLY A 213 -19.74 0.71 -21.58
CA GLY A 213 -19.22 1.92 -20.97
C GLY A 213 -17.73 2.14 -21.21
N GLY A 214 -17.17 3.25 -20.71
CA GLY A 214 -15.75 3.55 -20.86
C GLY A 214 -14.89 2.85 -19.81
N GLN A 215 -13.75 2.32 -20.21
CA GLN A 215 -12.84 1.61 -19.29
C GLN A 215 -12.37 2.49 -18.14
N LEU A 216 -11.98 3.75 -18.42
CA LEU A 216 -11.57 4.72 -17.41
C LEU A 216 -12.76 5.12 -16.52
N THR A 217 -13.87 5.53 -17.15
CA THR A 217 -15.03 6.05 -16.43
C THR A 217 -15.69 5.00 -15.55
N GLU A 218 -15.83 3.75 -16.02
CA GLU A 218 -16.36 2.64 -15.23
C GLU A 218 -15.42 2.22 -14.09
N ALA A 219 -14.09 2.20 -14.33
CA ALA A 219 -13.12 1.84 -13.30
C ALA A 219 -13.13 2.84 -12.15
N VAL A 220 -13.13 4.15 -12.44
CA VAL A 220 -13.15 5.21 -11.42
C VAL A 220 -14.52 5.29 -10.73
N ARG A 221 -15.63 5.09 -11.46
CA ARG A 221 -16.95 5.04 -10.85
C ARG A 221 -17.08 3.93 -9.81
N ARG A 222 -16.46 2.75 -10.07
CA ARG A 222 -16.42 1.63 -9.12
C ARG A 222 -15.45 1.83 -7.98
N LYS A 223 -14.36 2.58 -8.23
CA LYS A 223 -13.30 2.86 -7.26
C LYS A 223 -13.00 4.36 -7.22
N PRO A 224 -13.88 5.17 -6.62
CA PRO A 224 -13.73 6.63 -6.62
C PRO A 224 -12.52 7.10 -5.80
N TYR A 225 -12.01 6.26 -4.91
CA TYR A 225 -10.77 6.48 -4.15
C TYR A 225 -9.71 5.53 -4.68
N SER A 226 -8.95 6.00 -5.67
CA SER A 226 -7.95 5.17 -6.35
C SER A 226 -6.80 5.98 -6.91
N VAL A 227 -5.70 5.28 -7.14
CA VAL A 227 -4.61 5.78 -8.00
C VAL A 227 -4.90 5.34 -9.42
N VAL A 228 -5.00 6.28 -10.34
CA VAL A 228 -5.17 6.00 -11.77
C VAL A 228 -3.81 6.16 -12.45
N LEU A 229 -3.25 5.06 -12.89
CA LEU A 229 -1.95 4.99 -13.56
C LEU A 229 -2.16 4.87 -15.07
N PHE A 230 -1.76 5.88 -15.81
CA PHE A 230 -1.64 5.88 -17.26
C PHE A 230 -0.19 5.53 -17.63
N ASP A 231 0.03 4.31 -18.11
CA ASP A 231 1.38 3.82 -18.42
C ASP A 231 1.76 4.12 -19.88
N GLU A 232 2.98 4.59 -20.11
CA GLU A 232 3.54 4.92 -21.44
C GLU A 232 2.69 5.99 -22.21
N VAL A 233 2.41 7.12 -21.54
CA VAL A 233 1.53 8.16 -22.10
C VAL A 233 2.02 8.76 -23.42
N GLU A 234 3.30 8.69 -23.71
CA GLU A 234 3.89 9.11 -24.97
C GLU A 234 3.35 8.34 -26.18
N LYS A 235 2.79 7.16 -25.99
CA LYS A 235 2.21 6.34 -27.06
C LYS A 235 0.77 6.66 -27.37
N ALA A 236 0.10 7.41 -26.50
CA ALA A 236 -1.31 7.72 -26.63
C ALA A 236 -1.61 8.63 -27.84
N HIS A 237 -2.78 8.40 -28.46
CA HIS A 237 -3.28 9.34 -29.49
C HIS A 237 -3.50 10.73 -28.85
N PRO A 238 -3.23 11.84 -29.58
CA PRO A 238 -3.40 13.21 -29.08
C PRO A 238 -4.77 13.52 -28.47
N ASP A 239 -5.84 12.90 -28.94
CA ASP A 239 -7.19 13.09 -28.42
C ASP A 239 -7.36 12.53 -26.98
N VAL A 240 -6.50 11.62 -26.52
CA VAL A 240 -6.48 11.14 -25.12
C VAL A 240 -6.17 12.31 -24.19
N PHE A 241 -5.23 13.19 -24.57
CA PHE A 241 -4.85 14.33 -23.76
C PHE A 241 -5.99 15.33 -23.59
N ASN A 242 -6.89 15.45 -24.57
CA ASN A 242 -8.09 16.30 -24.42
C ASN A 242 -9.02 15.76 -23.31
N VAL A 243 -9.14 14.45 -23.19
CA VAL A 243 -9.89 13.80 -22.10
C VAL A 243 -9.19 14.02 -20.75
N LEU A 244 -7.87 13.85 -20.71
CA LEU A 244 -7.08 14.08 -19.49
C LEU A 244 -7.11 15.54 -19.05
N LEU A 245 -7.08 16.51 -19.97
CA LEU A 245 -7.20 17.93 -19.67
C LEU A 245 -8.51 18.24 -18.94
N GLN A 246 -9.63 17.65 -19.35
CA GLN A 246 -10.92 17.82 -18.68
C GLN A 246 -10.86 17.31 -17.24
N VAL A 247 -10.20 16.17 -16.99
CA VAL A 247 -10.01 15.64 -15.63
C VAL A 247 -9.14 16.56 -14.78
N LEU A 248 -8.04 17.06 -15.36
CA LEU A 248 -7.08 17.91 -14.65
C LEU A 248 -7.67 19.28 -14.29
N ASP A 249 -8.58 19.82 -15.14
CA ASP A 249 -9.23 21.12 -14.93
C ASP A 249 -10.45 21.02 -14.02
N ASP A 250 -11.39 20.14 -14.37
CA ASP A 250 -12.71 20.07 -13.74
C ASP A 250 -12.83 18.95 -12.68
N GLY A 251 -11.84 18.06 -12.56
CA GLY A 251 -11.89 16.89 -11.69
C GLY A 251 -13.02 15.92 -12.01
N ARG A 252 -13.57 15.96 -13.23
CA ARG A 252 -14.69 15.12 -13.66
C ARG A 252 -14.70 14.90 -15.17
N ILE A 253 -15.31 13.79 -15.59
CA ILE A 253 -15.60 13.52 -17.02
C ILE A 253 -17.05 13.12 -17.16
N THR A 254 -17.69 13.52 -18.27
CA THR A 254 -19.00 12.99 -18.66
C THR A 254 -18.78 11.86 -19.65
N ASP A 255 -19.30 10.67 -19.32
CA ASP A 255 -19.24 9.48 -20.19
C ASP A 255 -20.17 9.62 -21.41
N SER A 256 -20.05 8.68 -22.34
CA SER A 256 -20.91 8.65 -23.55
C SER A 256 -22.40 8.45 -23.28
N LYS A 257 -22.76 8.01 -22.06
CA LYS A 257 -24.15 7.84 -21.59
C LYS A 257 -24.68 9.08 -20.86
N GLY A 258 -23.92 10.17 -20.84
CA GLY A 258 -24.27 11.42 -20.14
C GLY A 258 -24.09 11.37 -18.61
N LYS A 259 -23.43 10.34 -18.08
CA LYS A 259 -23.15 10.26 -16.65
C LYS A 259 -21.84 10.93 -16.31
N THR A 260 -21.83 11.80 -15.30
CA THR A 260 -20.63 12.44 -14.80
C THR A 260 -19.91 11.49 -13.83
N VAL A 261 -18.61 11.31 -14.03
CA VAL A 261 -17.71 10.55 -13.17
C VAL A 261 -16.76 11.51 -12.47
N ASP A 262 -16.68 11.42 -11.16
CA ASP A 262 -15.89 12.30 -10.30
C ASP A 262 -14.49 11.72 -10.06
N PHE A 263 -13.45 12.52 -10.31
CA PHE A 263 -12.04 12.20 -10.13
C PHE A 263 -11.39 12.97 -8.96
N LYS A 264 -12.15 13.77 -8.21
CA LYS A 264 -11.59 14.62 -7.14
C LYS A 264 -10.91 13.84 -6.02
N ASN A 265 -11.31 12.59 -5.82
CA ASN A 265 -10.73 11.72 -4.82
C ASN A 265 -9.68 10.75 -5.41
N THR A 266 -9.24 10.97 -6.64
CA THR A 266 -8.21 10.15 -7.29
C THR A 266 -6.85 10.83 -7.30
N ILE A 267 -5.82 10.03 -7.46
CA ILE A 267 -4.46 10.48 -7.78
C ILE A 267 -4.18 10.02 -9.21
N LEU A 268 -3.82 10.94 -10.07
CA LEU A 268 -3.49 10.65 -11.47
C LEU A 268 -1.97 10.56 -11.59
N ILE A 269 -1.50 9.44 -12.08
CA ILE A 269 -0.07 9.21 -12.36
C ILE A 269 0.07 8.82 -13.83
N MET A 270 0.89 9.55 -14.54
CA MET A 270 1.27 9.26 -15.91
C MET A 270 2.73 8.84 -15.93
N THR A 271 3.06 7.76 -16.60
CA THR A 271 4.47 7.37 -16.78
C THR A 271 4.91 7.57 -18.21
N SER A 272 6.15 7.98 -18.40
CA SER A 272 6.77 8.11 -19.71
C SER A 272 8.24 7.73 -19.67
N ASN A 273 8.73 7.23 -20.80
CA ASN A 273 10.13 6.93 -21.02
C ASN A 273 10.84 8.01 -21.87
N ILE A 274 10.16 9.12 -22.17
CA ILE A 274 10.75 10.27 -22.88
C ILE A 274 11.96 10.76 -22.11
N GLY A 275 13.05 11.06 -22.83
CA GLY A 275 14.28 11.58 -22.25
C GLY A 275 15.08 10.57 -21.43
N SER A 276 14.69 9.29 -21.39
CA SER A 276 15.37 8.27 -20.58
C SER A 276 16.86 8.12 -20.93
N GLN A 277 17.25 8.32 -22.18
CA GLN A 277 18.64 8.25 -22.60
C GLN A 277 19.48 9.36 -21.92
N TYR A 278 18.95 10.59 -21.86
CA TYR A 278 19.66 11.69 -21.20
C TYR A 278 19.81 11.46 -19.70
N LEU A 279 18.82 10.81 -19.07
CA LEU A 279 18.89 10.45 -17.65
C LEU A 279 19.90 9.34 -17.38
N LEU A 280 20.07 8.38 -18.31
CA LEU A 280 21.07 7.32 -18.18
C LEU A 280 22.50 7.83 -18.33
N GLU A 281 22.72 8.77 -19.25
CA GLU A 281 24.04 9.31 -19.58
C GLU A 281 24.43 10.53 -18.69
N GLY A 282 23.43 11.23 -18.15
CA GLY A 282 23.58 12.49 -17.46
C GLY A 282 23.59 12.39 -15.93
N ILE A 283 24.17 11.32 -15.34
CA ILE A 283 24.32 11.15 -13.89
C ILE A 283 25.73 11.60 -13.48
N ASP A 284 25.81 12.23 -12.30
CA ASP A 284 27.09 12.52 -11.65
C ASP A 284 27.60 11.30 -10.84
N GLU A 285 28.82 11.41 -10.30
CA GLU A 285 29.44 10.36 -9.48
C GLU A 285 28.66 10.04 -8.19
N GLN A 286 27.77 10.93 -7.76
CA GLN A 286 26.92 10.79 -6.58
C GLN A 286 25.53 10.21 -6.90
N GLY A 287 25.27 9.92 -8.18
CA GLY A 287 23.99 9.38 -8.63
C GLY A 287 22.88 10.42 -8.82
N ASN A 288 23.20 11.72 -8.87
CA ASN A 288 22.24 12.79 -9.11
C ASN A 288 22.20 13.13 -10.60
N ILE A 289 21.01 13.58 -11.05
CA ILE A 289 20.82 14.02 -12.44
C ILE A 289 21.47 15.38 -12.62
N LYS A 290 22.35 15.50 -13.61
CA LYS A 290 23.00 16.78 -13.95
C LYS A 290 21.97 17.78 -14.49
N PRO A 291 22.12 19.10 -14.21
CA PRO A 291 21.19 20.13 -14.70
C PRO A 291 21.01 20.12 -16.23
N GLU A 292 22.09 19.84 -16.96
CA GLU A 292 22.06 19.78 -18.43
C GLU A 292 21.17 18.63 -18.93
N ALA A 293 21.23 17.50 -18.26
CA ALA A 293 20.37 16.35 -18.59
C ALA A 293 18.90 16.63 -18.25
N GLN A 294 18.63 17.30 -17.14
CA GLN A 294 17.26 17.76 -16.80
C GLN A 294 16.70 18.68 -17.88
N GLU A 295 17.51 19.64 -18.34
CA GLU A 295 17.09 20.58 -19.39
C GLU A 295 16.81 19.87 -20.72
N MET A 296 17.64 18.89 -21.11
CA MET A 296 17.42 18.09 -22.32
C MET A 296 16.12 17.28 -22.23
N VAL A 297 15.85 16.63 -21.10
CA VAL A 297 14.59 15.92 -20.87
C VAL A 297 13.39 16.85 -20.93
N MET A 298 13.47 18.02 -20.32
CA MET A 298 12.38 19.00 -20.35
C MET A 298 12.14 19.56 -21.75
N ASN A 299 13.18 19.72 -22.55
CA ASN A 299 13.05 20.18 -23.94
C ASN A 299 12.37 19.12 -24.81
N GLU A 300 12.76 17.84 -24.66
CA GLU A 300 12.12 16.72 -25.36
C GLU A 300 10.66 16.58 -24.95
N LEU A 301 10.37 16.74 -23.65
CA LEU A 301 9.01 16.70 -23.12
C LEU A 301 8.13 17.81 -23.73
N ARG A 302 8.63 19.05 -23.79
CA ARG A 302 7.94 20.19 -24.41
C ARG A 302 7.73 20.01 -25.92
N ALA A 303 8.60 19.30 -26.60
CA ALA A 303 8.43 18.97 -28.01
C ALA A 303 7.32 17.91 -28.24
N HIS A 304 7.09 17.04 -27.26
CA HIS A 304 6.13 15.94 -27.36
C HIS A 304 4.73 16.30 -26.83
N PHE A 305 4.66 16.98 -25.69
CA PHE A 305 3.40 17.34 -25.04
C PHE A 305 3.09 18.83 -25.18
N ARG A 306 1.81 19.15 -25.33
CA ARG A 306 1.37 20.55 -25.40
C ARG A 306 1.65 21.25 -24.06
N PRO A 307 2.12 22.52 -24.10
CA PRO A 307 2.40 23.30 -22.88
C PRO A 307 1.20 23.39 -21.94
N GLU A 308 -0.01 23.48 -22.47
CA GLU A 308 -1.25 23.55 -21.69
C GLU A 308 -1.47 22.29 -20.84
N PHE A 309 -1.03 21.11 -21.32
CA PHE A 309 -1.13 19.87 -20.58
C PHE A 309 -0.11 19.83 -19.43
N LEU A 310 1.15 20.15 -19.73
CA LEU A 310 2.21 20.15 -18.73
C LEU A 310 1.96 21.13 -17.59
N ASN A 311 1.39 22.31 -17.89
CA ASN A 311 1.08 23.34 -16.90
C ASN A 311 -0.09 23.00 -15.96
N ARG A 312 -0.84 21.93 -16.23
CA ARG A 312 -1.95 21.48 -15.38
C ARG A 312 -1.55 20.35 -14.43
N LEU A 313 -0.37 19.79 -14.62
CA LEU A 313 0.18 18.81 -13.72
C LEU A 313 0.68 19.48 -12.44
N ASP A 314 0.50 18.83 -11.31
CA ASP A 314 1.04 19.31 -10.04
C ASP A 314 2.56 19.25 -10.05
N GLU A 315 3.13 18.10 -10.50
CA GLU A 315 4.58 17.91 -10.56
C GLU A 315 4.98 17.02 -11.75
N THR A 316 6.11 17.37 -12.34
CA THR A 316 6.83 16.50 -13.30
C THR A 316 8.08 15.97 -12.62
N ILE A 317 8.14 14.65 -12.41
CA ILE A 317 9.12 14.02 -11.55
C ILE A 317 10.04 13.12 -12.37
N MET A 318 11.34 13.36 -12.25
CA MET A 318 12.37 12.60 -12.93
C MET A 318 12.90 11.50 -12.01
N PHE A 319 12.75 10.24 -12.42
CA PHE A 319 13.28 9.09 -11.71
C PHE A 319 14.72 8.85 -12.10
N LYS A 320 15.57 8.76 -11.10
CA LYS A 320 17.00 8.48 -11.27
C LYS A 320 17.22 7.02 -11.67
N PRO A 321 18.19 6.70 -12.54
CA PRO A 321 18.66 5.34 -12.69
C PRO A 321 19.12 4.76 -11.35
N LEU A 322 18.93 3.47 -11.17
CA LEU A 322 19.27 2.80 -9.92
C LEU A 322 20.77 2.52 -9.84
N THR A 323 21.39 2.80 -8.70
CA THR A 323 22.77 2.44 -8.39
C THR A 323 22.84 0.98 -7.91
N LYS A 324 24.06 0.38 -7.91
CA LYS A 324 24.25 -0.97 -7.35
C LYS A 324 23.81 -1.09 -5.90
N GLU A 325 23.99 -0.03 -5.11
CA GLU A 325 23.54 0.03 -3.72
C GLU A 325 22.00 -0.01 -3.61
N ASN A 326 21.30 0.76 -4.45
CA ASN A 326 19.84 0.71 -4.53
C ASN A 326 19.33 -0.67 -4.92
N ILE A 327 20.01 -1.35 -5.85
CA ILE A 327 19.67 -2.72 -6.25
C ILE A 327 19.82 -3.69 -5.06
N GLY A 328 20.83 -3.50 -4.21
CA GLY A 328 20.99 -4.28 -2.97
C GLY A 328 19.79 -4.17 -2.05
N GLY A 329 19.28 -2.95 -1.83
CA GLY A 329 18.05 -2.72 -1.07
C GLY A 329 16.80 -3.36 -1.71
N ILE A 330 16.72 -3.35 -3.05
CA ILE A 330 15.62 -4.02 -3.76
C ILE A 330 15.69 -5.54 -3.62
N VAL A 331 16.88 -6.16 -3.62
CA VAL A 331 17.03 -7.59 -3.32
C VAL A 331 16.47 -7.91 -1.95
N ASP A 332 16.81 -7.13 -0.92
CA ASP A 332 16.32 -7.34 0.45
C ASP A 332 14.80 -7.25 0.53
N LEU A 333 14.19 -6.29 -0.17
CA LEU A 333 12.73 -6.17 -0.24
C LEU A 333 12.08 -7.38 -0.94
N LEU A 334 12.66 -7.88 -2.03
CA LEU A 334 12.16 -9.06 -2.74
C LEU A 334 12.27 -10.34 -1.91
N ILE A 335 13.36 -10.49 -1.14
CA ILE A 335 13.52 -11.62 -0.19
C ILE A 335 12.52 -11.49 0.96
N THR A 336 12.31 -10.29 1.49
CA THR A 336 11.29 -10.03 2.51
C THR A 336 9.89 -10.40 2.02
N ASP A 337 9.56 -10.06 0.77
CA ASP A 337 8.27 -10.43 0.16
C ASP A 337 8.15 -11.95 -0.05
N LEU A 338 9.24 -12.61 -0.43
CA LEU A 338 9.29 -14.06 -0.52
C LEU A 338 9.07 -14.71 0.86
N ASN A 339 9.69 -14.19 1.91
CA ASN A 339 9.49 -14.67 3.28
C ASN A 339 8.04 -14.51 3.75
N LYS A 340 7.37 -13.39 3.42
CA LYS A 340 5.93 -13.22 3.70
C LYS A 340 5.08 -14.30 3.03
N ARG A 341 5.40 -14.69 1.80
CA ARG A 341 4.70 -15.77 1.08
C ARG A 341 4.96 -17.16 1.67
N LEU A 342 6.10 -17.35 2.33
CA LEU A 342 6.49 -18.60 2.99
C LEU A 342 6.12 -18.64 4.48
N ALA A 343 5.62 -17.55 5.05
CA ALA A 343 5.25 -17.46 6.46
C ALA A 343 4.25 -18.55 6.90
N ASP A 344 3.29 -18.90 6.04
CA ASP A 344 2.37 -20.01 6.30
C ASP A 344 3.06 -21.39 6.48
N ARG A 345 4.29 -21.52 6.01
CA ARG A 345 5.11 -22.73 6.16
C ARG A 345 6.15 -22.62 7.26
N GLU A 346 6.23 -21.44 7.88
CA GLU A 346 7.24 -21.13 8.89
C GLU A 346 8.68 -21.34 8.34
N ILE A 347 8.87 -21.06 7.05
CA ILE A 347 10.18 -21.13 6.38
C ILE A 347 10.70 -19.70 6.23
N GLU A 348 11.94 -19.49 6.68
CA GLU A 348 12.65 -18.22 6.56
C GLU A 348 13.86 -18.37 5.62
N ILE A 349 13.97 -17.48 4.63
CA ILE A 349 15.09 -17.43 3.70
C ILE A 349 15.97 -16.24 4.06
N SER A 350 17.25 -16.48 4.18
CA SER A 350 18.31 -15.49 4.26
C SER A 350 19.25 -15.60 3.06
N VAL A 351 19.90 -14.52 2.71
CA VAL A 351 20.85 -14.46 1.58
C VAL A 351 22.16 -13.91 2.14
N THR A 352 23.28 -14.58 1.85
CA THR A 352 24.61 -14.09 2.23
C THR A 352 24.99 -12.86 1.41
N ASP A 353 25.92 -12.03 1.92
CA ASP A 353 26.39 -10.85 1.19
C ASP A 353 27.05 -11.23 -0.14
N GLU A 354 27.73 -12.40 -0.21
CA GLU A 354 28.31 -12.94 -1.43
C GLU A 354 27.23 -13.32 -2.45
N ALA A 355 26.18 -14.01 -1.99
CA ALA A 355 25.05 -14.36 -2.85
C ALA A 355 24.27 -13.12 -3.30
N LYS A 356 24.14 -12.12 -2.44
CA LYS A 356 23.53 -10.83 -2.79
C LYS A 356 24.32 -10.11 -3.89
N ALA A 357 25.65 -10.02 -3.75
CA ALA A 357 26.52 -9.46 -4.79
C ALA A 357 26.40 -10.21 -6.11
N PHE A 358 26.38 -11.54 -6.04
CA PHE A 358 26.22 -12.40 -7.21
C PHE A 358 24.86 -12.18 -7.92
N ILE A 359 23.78 -12.06 -7.15
CA ILE A 359 22.43 -11.77 -7.66
C ILE A 359 22.40 -10.40 -8.34
N ILE A 360 23.07 -9.39 -7.77
CA ILE A 360 23.15 -8.04 -8.34
C ILE A 360 23.88 -8.08 -9.69
N ASP A 361 25.05 -8.71 -9.75
CA ASP A 361 25.87 -8.72 -10.97
C ASP A 361 25.21 -9.48 -12.13
N HIS A 362 24.38 -10.50 -11.85
CA HIS A 362 23.71 -11.29 -12.89
C HIS A 362 22.26 -10.88 -13.15
N GLY A 363 21.63 -10.18 -12.21
CA GLY A 363 20.22 -9.80 -12.29
C GLY A 363 19.97 -8.34 -12.63
N TYR A 364 20.99 -7.47 -12.59
CA TYR A 364 20.86 -6.05 -12.88
C TYR A 364 21.31 -5.71 -14.32
N ASP A 365 20.55 -4.86 -14.96
CA ASP A 365 20.89 -4.27 -16.24
C ASP A 365 20.64 -2.75 -16.18
N PRO A 366 21.63 -1.90 -16.49
CA PRO A 366 21.48 -0.44 -16.42
C PRO A 366 20.34 0.12 -17.26
N ILE A 367 19.98 -0.53 -18.38
CA ILE A 367 18.93 -0.08 -19.31
C ILE A 367 17.55 -0.51 -18.83
N TYR A 368 17.46 -1.75 -18.32
CA TYR A 368 16.18 -2.35 -17.88
C TYR A 368 15.93 -2.23 -16.36
N GLY A 369 16.88 -1.65 -15.61
CA GLY A 369 16.78 -1.42 -14.17
C GLY A 369 16.60 -2.70 -13.36
N ALA A 370 15.69 -2.67 -12.40
CA ALA A 370 15.40 -3.80 -11.51
C ALA A 370 14.44 -4.85 -12.11
N ARG A 371 13.93 -4.67 -13.35
CA ARG A 371 12.99 -5.62 -13.96
C ARG A 371 13.59 -7.01 -14.20
N PRO A 372 14.84 -7.14 -14.71
CA PRO A 372 15.51 -8.43 -14.87
C PRO A 372 15.79 -9.12 -13.53
N LEU A 373 16.09 -8.35 -12.48
CA LEU A 373 16.39 -8.84 -11.14
C LEU A 373 15.29 -9.73 -10.57
N LYS A 374 14.03 -9.28 -10.68
CA LYS A 374 12.87 -10.06 -10.22
C LYS A 374 12.77 -11.40 -10.93
N ARG A 375 13.01 -11.43 -12.24
CA ARG A 375 13.02 -12.69 -13.01
C ARG A 375 14.18 -13.59 -12.62
N TYR A 376 15.35 -13.00 -12.37
CA TYR A 376 16.54 -13.72 -11.93
C TYR A 376 16.30 -14.41 -10.59
N LEU A 377 15.77 -13.68 -9.59
CA LEU A 377 15.40 -14.22 -8.29
C LEU A 377 14.36 -15.34 -8.42
N GLN A 378 13.33 -15.13 -9.21
CA GLN A 378 12.29 -16.14 -9.43
C GLN A 378 12.87 -17.44 -10.04
N LYS A 379 13.74 -17.31 -11.03
CA LYS A 379 14.34 -18.47 -11.71
C LYS A 379 15.35 -19.20 -10.83
N ASN A 380 16.21 -18.49 -10.11
CA ASN A 380 17.35 -19.07 -9.43
C ASN A 380 17.11 -19.29 -7.92
N VAL A 381 16.45 -18.38 -7.24
CA VAL A 381 16.18 -18.49 -5.79
C VAL A 381 14.85 -19.18 -5.51
N GLU A 382 13.72 -18.66 -6.05
CA GLU A 382 12.40 -19.24 -5.77
C GLU A 382 12.31 -20.70 -6.29
N THR A 383 12.90 -20.99 -7.46
CA THR A 383 12.92 -22.36 -8.01
C THR A 383 13.79 -23.30 -7.17
N LEU A 384 14.93 -22.82 -6.65
CA LEU A 384 15.80 -23.58 -5.77
C LEU A 384 15.06 -23.97 -4.48
N VAL A 385 14.45 -22.99 -3.82
CA VAL A 385 13.67 -23.20 -2.61
C VAL A 385 12.46 -24.12 -2.87
N ALA A 386 11.75 -23.92 -4.00
CA ALA A 386 10.62 -24.76 -4.37
C ALA A 386 11.03 -26.25 -4.53
N ARG A 387 12.20 -26.50 -5.13
CA ARG A 387 12.75 -27.88 -5.27
C ARG A 387 13.05 -28.50 -3.91
N LEU A 388 13.63 -27.76 -2.97
CA LEU A 388 13.91 -28.23 -1.62
C LEU A 388 12.63 -28.58 -0.88
N ILE A 389 11.60 -27.76 -0.97
CA ILE A 389 10.29 -28.00 -0.38
C ILE A 389 9.63 -29.27 -0.97
N LEU A 390 9.66 -29.42 -2.29
CA LEU A 390 9.01 -30.55 -2.97
C LEU A 390 9.77 -31.87 -2.81
N SER A 391 11.08 -31.82 -2.55
CA SER A 391 11.90 -33.02 -2.28
C SER A 391 11.94 -33.40 -0.80
N ASP A 392 11.10 -32.81 0.05
CA ASP A 392 11.03 -32.98 1.50
C ASP A 392 12.38 -32.74 2.22
N LYS A 393 13.32 -32.05 1.56
CA LYS A 393 14.60 -31.63 2.16
C LYS A 393 14.47 -30.39 3.04
N LEU A 394 13.37 -29.66 2.89
CA LEU A 394 13.04 -28.48 3.67
C LEU A 394 11.67 -28.68 4.30
N GLY A 395 11.67 -28.89 5.62
CA GLY A 395 10.47 -29.05 6.44
C GLY A 395 9.91 -27.72 6.94
N MET A 396 8.85 -27.79 7.74
CA MET A 396 8.32 -26.62 8.46
C MET A 396 9.31 -26.15 9.53
N ASN A 397 9.28 -24.85 9.84
CA ASN A 397 10.09 -24.24 10.90
C ASN A 397 11.61 -24.29 10.65
N GLN A 398 12.02 -24.17 9.37
CA GLN A 398 13.42 -24.22 9.00
C GLN A 398 13.88 -22.90 8.35
N LYS A 399 15.14 -22.55 8.63
CA LYS A 399 15.84 -21.45 7.98
C LYS A 399 16.70 -21.99 6.86
N VAL A 400 16.69 -21.29 5.73
CA VAL A 400 17.50 -21.61 4.56
C VAL A 400 18.37 -20.41 4.24
N THR A 401 19.66 -20.64 4.13
CA THR A 401 20.61 -19.61 3.70
C THR A 401 21.00 -19.85 2.26
N ILE A 402 20.76 -18.87 1.41
CA ILE A 402 21.21 -18.86 0.02
C ILE A 402 22.66 -18.36 -0.02
N ASP A 403 23.53 -19.15 -0.61
CA ASP A 403 24.96 -18.88 -0.70
C ASP A 403 25.46 -19.11 -2.11
N VAL A 404 26.72 -18.79 -2.42
CA VAL A 404 27.37 -19.05 -3.71
C VAL A 404 28.43 -20.12 -3.55
N GLU A 405 28.32 -21.22 -4.31
CA GLU A 405 29.35 -22.24 -4.41
C GLU A 405 29.65 -22.53 -5.90
N ASN A 406 30.92 -22.53 -6.25
CA ASN A 406 31.40 -22.82 -7.61
C ASN A 406 30.74 -21.95 -8.71
N GLY A 407 30.33 -20.70 -8.37
CA GLY A 407 29.70 -19.79 -9.32
C GLY A 407 28.20 -20.06 -9.58
N GLU A 408 27.56 -20.81 -8.70
CA GLU A 408 26.10 -21.04 -8.71
C GLU A 408 25.50 -20.76 -7.34
N LEU A 409 24.21 -20.36 -7.34
CA LEU A 409 23.46 -20.17 -6.09
C LEU A 409 23.08 -21.52 -5.50
N THR A 410 23.45 -21.73 -4.26
CA THR A 410 23.15 -22.94 -3.48
C THR A 410 22.35 -22.58 -2.23
N ALA A 411 21.68 -23.56 -1.66
CA ALA A 411 20.89 -23.39 -0.43
C ALA A 411 21.41 -24.36 0.64
N ARG A 412 21.72 -23.82 1.81
CA ARG A 412 22.18 -24.53 3.01
C ARG A 412 21.19 -24.42 4.15
#